data_70443a53e56d31d8c8d8c0bc3b5791e7
#
_entry.id   70443a53e56d31d8c8d8c0bc3b5791e7
#
_cell.length_a   1.000
_cell.length_b   1.000
_cell.length_c   1.000
_cell.angle_alpha   90.00
_cell.angle_beta   90.00
_cell.angle_gamma   90.00
#
_symmetry.space_group_name_H-M   'P 1'
#
loop_
_entity.id
_entity.type
_entity.pdbx_description
1 polymer ?
#
loop_
_entity_poly.entity_id
_entity_poly.type
_entity_poly.pdbx_seq_one_letter_code
_entity_poly.pdbx_strand_id
1 'polypeptide(L)'
;MDHERANCLPHPKAVEFKATPAEVKPLLTHWSNCVPNPFIEELLSPIKQIPGGLLTIRIEPRDETHQTDEHYTLDATDAGLLLSAASPNGLIYGAVTLAQLHHSGDLVRFTRIADGPRFSWRGLLIDPARHFLSVALLKRIIDGMAHLKMNILHLHLTDDQGFRFESFAHPKLHSPEHYTQKELSALIEYAGERGIQVIPELDVPGHVTSWLQAYPEWGPRHASPTKRFGVHQACLNPIDERVFEALQTLFEEVASVFSSRYVHIGGDEVHPAWWTKDPAISAFMAEAGLDLASLQNRFTTRIVSMLAKMGKTAIGWDEVLHEDMPNMIVQNWRGMTTRDRIAAQGLPCIVSAPFYLDLHYPADMHYAFDIAAEQREAIAQEDAIRQDPRLGHVKEGIEWTLQ
;
A
#
# COMPACT_ATOMS: atom_id res chain seq x y z
N MET A 1 31.16 23.01 -3.29
CA MET A 1 30.01 23.68 -3.96
C MET A 1 28.78 23.13 -3.29
N ASP A 2 28.19 23.93 -2.41
CA ASP A 2 26.88 23.55 -1.86
C ASP A 2 25.89 23.54 -3.02
N HIS A 3 25.43 22.34 -3.40
CA HIS A 3 24.31 22.23 -4.33
C HIS A 3 23.10 22.83 -3.62
N GLU A 4 22.62 23.99 -4.09
CA GLU A 4 21.34 24.52 -3.63
C GLU A 4 20.26 23.45 -3.84
N ARG A 5 19.69 22.96 -2.74
CA ARG A 5 18.61 21.96 -2.79
C ARG A 5 17.27 22.68 -2.81
N ALA A 6 16.36 22.22 -3.64
CA ALA A 6 14.97 22.67 -3.57
C ALA A 6 14.36 22.24 -2.23
N ASN A 7 13.58 23.13 -1.59
CA ASN A 7 12.83 22.82 -0.38
C ASN A 7 11.54 22.02 -0.73
N CYS A 8 11.72 20.89 -1.38
CA CYS A 8 10.65 19.99 -1.79
C CYS A 8 10.80 18.61 -1.12
N LEU A 9 9.67 17.96 -0.83
CA LEU A 9 9.64 16.60 -0.28
C LEU A 9 8.75 15.70 -1.17
N PRO A 10 9.27 14.56 -1.61
CA PRO A 10 10.68 14.14 -1.60
C PRO A 10 11.55 15.05 -2.48
N HIS A 11 12.85 15.11 -2.21
CA HIS A 11 13.78 15.93 -3.00
C HIS A 11 13.82 15.46 -4.46
N PRO A 12 13.68 16.36 -5.45
CA PRO A 12 13.79 16.01 -6.87
C PRO A 12 15.18 15.47 -7.23
N LYS A 13 15.25 14.57 -8.20
CA LYS A 13 16.51 13.96 -8.66
C LYS A 13 17.47 14.96 -9.30
N ALA A 14 16.93 15.93 -10.04
CA ALA A 14 17.72 16.99 -10.67
C ALA A 14 17.00 18.32 -10.56
N VAL A 15 17.72 19.36 -10.12
CA VAL A 15 17.22 20.73 -9.99
C VAL A 15 18.29 21.71 -10.48
N GLU A 16 17.88 22.66 -11.29
CA GLU A 16 18.71 23.78 -11.74
C GLU A 16 18.10 25.10 -11.25
N PHE A 17 18.93 25.97 -10.69
CA PHE A 17 18.52 27.28 -10.22
C PHE A 17 19.27 28.40 -10.95
N LYS A 18 18.64 29.57 -11.05
CA LYS A 18 19.27 30.81 -11.50
C LYS A 18 19.55 31.76 -10.33
N ALA A 19 20.60 32.53 -10.46
CA ALA A 19 21.01 33.48 -9.43
C ALA A 19 20.01 34.64 -9.25
N THR A 20 19.38 35.10 -10.36
CA THR A 20 18.42 36.18 -10.33
C THR A 20 17.01 35.68 -10.43
N PRO A 21 16.09 36.05 -9.51
CA PRO A 21 14.70 35.70 -9.60
C PRO A 21 14.05 36.15 -10.92
N ALA A 22 13.11 35.38 -11.42
CA ALA A 22 12.33 35.75 -12.61
C ALA A 22 11.26 36.80 -12.28
N GLU A 23 10.93 37.62 -13.29
CA GLU A 23 9.73 38.46 -13.25
C GLU A 23 8.49 37.58 -13.21
N VAL A 24 7.55 37.86 -12.33
CA VAL A 24 6.28 37.11 -12.19
C VAL A 24 5.11 37.90 -12.79
N LYS A 25 4.16 37.15 -13.34
CA LYS A 25 2.92 37.66 -13.91
C LYS A 25 1.72 36.85 -13.39
N PRO A 26 0.49 37.34 -13.49
CA PRO A 26 -0.70 36.57 -13.11
C PRO A 26 -0.73 35.21 -13.78
N LEU A 27 -1.10 34.16 -13.02
CA LEU A 27 -1.17 32.80 -13.51
C LEU A 27 -2.31 32.63 -14.52
N LEU A 28 -1.96 32.09 -15.70
CA LEU A 28 -2.88 31.53 -16.69
C LEU A 28 -2.47 30.07 -16.91
N THR A 29 -3.42 29.14 -16.72
CA THR A 29 -3.16 27.71 -16.92
C THR A 29 -3.70 27.26 -18.27
N HIS A 30 -2.88 26.53 -19.03
CA HIS A 30 -3.23 25.93 -20.31
C HIS A 30 -3.00 24.41 -20.26
N TRP A 31 -4.06 23.64 -20.50
CA TRP A 31 -4.02 22.19 -20.58
C TRP A 31 -3.87 21.75 -22.05
N SER A 32 -2.84 20.95 -22.33
CA SER A 32 -2.54 20.49 -23.67
C SER A 32 -2.40 18.97 -23.72
N ASN A 33 -3.19 18.32 -24.56
CA ASN A 33 -3.24 16.85 -24.72
C ASN A 33 -3.57 16.09 -23.43
N CYS A 34 -4.22 16.73 -22.46
CA CYS A 34 -4.65 16.10 -21.20
C CYS A 34 -5.94 16.73 -20.68
N VAL A 35 -6.66 15.98 -19.88
CA VAL A 35 -7.88 16.44 -19.20
C VAL A 35 -7.49 17.15 -17.90
N PRO A 36 -8.11 18.29 -17.55
CA PRO A 36 -7.93 18.92 -16.25
C PRO A 36 -8.21 17.92 -15.10
N ASN A 37 -7.33 17.96 -14.11
CA ASN A 37 -7.45 17.14 -12.92
C ASN A 37 -7.83 18.03 -11.73
N PRO A 38 -8.94 17.72 -10.99
CA PRO A 38 -9.42 18.56 -9.88
C PRO A 38 -8.38 18.78 -8.79
N PHE A 39 -7.59 17.78 -8.45
CA PHE A 39 -6.55 17.90 -7.43
C PHE A 39 -5.39 18.81 -7.88
N ILE A 40 -5.00 18.75 -9.15
CA ILE A 40 -4.00 19.70 -9.70
C ILE A 40 -4.55 21.11 -9.64
N GLU A 41 -5.81 21.35 -9.99
CA GLU A 41 -6.43 22.67 -9.89
C GLU A 41 -6.48 23.16 -8.45
N GLU A 42 -6.76 22.28 -7.49
CA GLU A 42 -6.71 22.56 -6.05
C GLU A 42 -5.30 23.00 -5.63
N LEU A 43 -4.26 22.25 -6.00
CA LEU A 43 -2.85 22.54 -5.71
C LEU A 43 -2.38 23.88 -6.28
N LEU A 44 -2.87 24.24 -7.47
CA LEU A 44 -2.51 25.48 -8.16
C LEU A 44 -3.29 26.70 -7.67
N SER A 45 -4.43 26.51 -7.01
CA SER A 45 -5.33 27.60 -6.60
C SER A 45 -4.72 28.68 -5.71
N PRO A 46 -3.75 28.40 -4.80
CA PRO A 46 -3.04 29.41 -4.03
C PRO A 46 -2.04 30.22 -4.85
N ILE A 47 -1.57 29.69 -5.99
CA ILE A 47 -0.52 30.30 -6.81
C ILE A 47 -1.18 31.40 -7.68
N LYS A 48 -0.94 32.65 -7.35
CA LYS A 48 -1.54 33.79 -8.09
C LYS A 48 -0.65 34.33 -9.19
N GLN A 49 0.66 34.14 -9.08
CA GLN A 49 1.66 34.64 -10.03
C GLN A 49 2.76 33.62 -10.23
N ILE A 50 3.27 33.53 -11.46
CA ILE A 50 4.36 32.65 -11.84
C ILE A 50 5.34 33.38 -12.79
N PRO A 51 6.59 32.87 -12.96
CA PRO A 51 7.48 33.32 -14.01
C PRO A 51 6.80 33.29 -15.38
N GLY A 52 6.86 34.44 -16.12
CA GLY A 52 6.26 34.57 -17.45
C GLY A 52 4.72 34.58 -17.51
N GLY A 53 4.01 34.15 -16.47
CA GLY A 53 2.55 34.20 -16.35
C GLY A 53 1.80 33.00 -16.93
N LEU A 54 2.33 32.22 -17.85
CA LEU A 54 1.68 31.07 -18.47
C LEU A 54 2.21 29.74 -17.90
N LEU A 55 1.33 28.90 -17.35
CA LEU A 55 1.62 27.52 -17.03
C LEU A 55 0.99 26.61 -18.10
N THR A 56 1.82 25.91 -18.86
CA THR A 56 1.36 24.87 -19.77
C THR A 56 1.52 23.51 -19.11
N ILE A 57 0.45 22.72 -19.05
CA ILE A 57 0.42 21.36 -18.52
C ILE A 57 0.12 20.43 -19.67
N ARG A 58 0.99 19.43 -19.93
CA ARG A 58 0.80 18.52 -21.04
C ARG A 58 1.28 17.10 -20.79
N ILE A 59 0.64 16.13 -21.44
CA ILE A 59 1.13 14.76 -21.56
C ILE A 59 1.97 14.64 -22.82
N GLU A 60 3.16 14.06 -22.69
CA GLU A 60 4.08 13.74 -23.76
C GLU A 60 4.35 12.24 -23.80
N PRO A 61 4.74 11.67 -24.96
CA PRO A 61 5.17 10.29 -25.04
C PRO A 61 6.29 10.00 -24.02
N ARG A 62 6.26 8.81 -23.43
CA ARG A 62 7.29 8.38 -22.50
C ARG A 62 8.64 8.32 -23.19
N ASP A 63 9.65 8.89 -22.55
CA ASP A 63 11.05 8.65 -22.88
C ASP A 63 11.44 7.24 -22.40
N GLU A 64 11.95 6.39 -23.30
CA GLU A 64 12.34 5.00 -22.98
C GLU A 64 13.45 4.91 -21.94
N THR A 65 14.16 6.00 -21.66
CA THR A 65 15.18 6.06 -20.59
C THR A 65 14.59 6.05 -19.18
N HIS A 66 13.28 6.31 -19.03
CA HIS A 66 12.63 6.33 -17.74
C HIS A 66 12.04 4.96 -17.36
N GLN A 67 12.28 4.52 -16.13
CA GLN A 67 11.78 3.23 -15.62
C GLN A 67 10.28 3.17 -15.39
N THR A 68 9.63 4.32 -15.13
CA THR A 68 8.19 4.41 -14.86
C THR A 68 7.57 5.54 -15.66
N ASP A 69 6.24 5.48 -15.85
CA ASP A 69 5.47 6.56 -16.50
C ASP A 69 5.24 7.77 -15.57
N GLU A 70 5.69 7.68 -14.31
CA GLU A 70 5.48 8.70 -13.28
C GLU A 70 6.54 9.83 -13.29
N HIS A 71 7.45 9.82 -14.28
CA HIS A 71 8.42 10.90 -14.47
C HIS A 71 7.75 12.17 -14.97
N TYR A 72 8.27 13.30 -14.53
CA TYR A 72 7.85 14.63 -14.97
C TYR A 72 9.04 15.58 -15.10
N THR A 73 8.84 16.64 -15.90
CA THR A 73 9.73 17.79 -15.96
C THR A 73 8.96 19.08 -15.68
N LEU A 74 9.63 20.00 -15.01
CA LEU A 74 9.21 21.38 -14.84
C LEU A 74 10.28 22.28 -15.47
N ASP A 75 9.94 22.99 -16.52
CA ASP A 75 10.85 23.91 -17.21
C ASP A 75 10.35 25.35 -17.07
N ALA A 76 11.21 26.25 -16.63
CA ALA A 76 10.94 27.68 -16.54
C ALA A 76 11.60 28.39 -17.72
N THR A 77 10.78 29.05 -18.55
CA THR A 77 11.20 29.83 -19.72
C THR A 77 10.76 31.27 -19.57
N ASP A 78 11.20 32.15 -20.45
CA ASP A 78 10.75 33.55 -20.49
C ASP A 78 9.26 33.68 -20.82
N ALA A 79 8.67 32.66 -21.49
CA ALA A 79 7.26 32.61 -21.84
C ALA A 79 6.38 32.09 -20.71
N GLY A 80 6.94 31.40 -19.70
CA GLY A 80 6.20 30.80 -18.60
C GLY A 80 6.80 29.49 -18.10
N LEU A 81 5.97 28.71 -17.43
CA LEU A 81 6.30 27.39 -16.93
C LEU A 81 5.69 26.30 -17.81
N LEU A 82 6.44 25.21 -18.00
CA LEU A 82 5.97 24.01 -18.67
C LEU A 82 6.09 22.83 -17.71
N LEU A 83 4.96 22.19 -17.41
CA LEU A 83 4.89 20.90 -16.73
C LEU A 83 4.59 19.82 -17.78
N SER A 84 5.51 18.89 -17.96
CA SER A 84 5.37 17.75 -18.87
C SER A 84 5.53 16.42 -18.13
N ALA A 85 4.73 15.42 -18.50
CA ALA A 85 4.85 14.06 -17.98
C ALA A 85 4.31 13.04 -18.99
N ALA A 86 4.66 11.77 -18.82
CA ALA A 86 4.16 10.68 -19.67
C ALA A 86 2.79 10.13 -19.21
N SER A 87 2.35 10.48 -18.01
CA SER A 87 1.09 9.99 -17.44
C SER A 87 0.39 11.06 -16.59
N PRO A 88 -0.92 10.89 -16.31
CA PRO A 88 -1.62 11.74 -15.35
C PRO A 88 -0.96 11.79 -13.98
N ASN A 89 -0.43 10.66 -13.47
CA ASN A 89 0.25 10.60 -12.18
C ASN A 89 1.53 11.44 -12.17
N GLY A 90 2.31 11.40 -13.26
CA GLY A 90 3.48 12.27 -13.41
C GLY A 90 3.12 13.75 -13.35
N LEU A 91 1.98 14.16 -13.97
CA LEU A 91 1.47 15.53 -13.88
C LEU A 91 1.09 15.90 -12.44
N ILE A 92 0.44 15.00 -11.69
CA ILE A 92 0.10 15.22 -10.28
C ILE A 92 1.38 15.47 -9.47
N TYR A 93 2.40 14.64 -9.64
CA TYR A 93 3.66 14.78 -8.88
C TYR A 93 4.42 16.05 -9.25
N GLY A 94 4.39 16.46 -10.52
CA GLY A 94 4.95 17.73 -10.93
C GLY A 94 4.19 18.93 -10.35
N ALA A 95 2.87 18.86 -10.31
CA ALA A 95 2.03 19.90 -9.69
C ALA A 95 2.27 20.00 -8.18
N VAL A 96 2.44 18.87 -7.49
CA VAL A 96 2.83 18.83 -6.06
C VAL A 96 4.16 19.56 -5.87
N THR A 97 5.16 19.27 -6.71
CA THR A 97 6.45 19.95 -6.65
C THR A 97 6.31 21.46 -6.89
N LEU A 98 5.50 21.85 -7.87
CA LEU A 98 5.24 23.27 -8.17
C LEU A 98 4.61 24.00 -6.97
N ALA A 99 3.64 23.35 -6.30
CA ALA A 99 3.00 23.88 -5.09
C ALA A 99 4.01 24.02 -3.92
N GLN A 100 4.90 23.05 -3.75
CA GLN A 100 5.96 23.08 -2.73
C GLN A 100 6.98 24.20 -3.02
N LEU A 101 7.40 24.39 -4.27
CA LEU A 101 8.27 25.50 -4.69
C LEU A 101 7.60 26.87 -4.46
N HIS A 102 6.30 26.96 -4.69
CA HIS A 102 5.55 28.18 -4.37
C HIS A 102 5.57 28.48 -2.87
N HIS A 103 5.31 27.46 -2.05
CA HIS A 103 5.27 27.59 -0.59
C HIS A 103 6.66 27.96 0.00
N SER A 104 7.75 27.41 -0.54
CA SER A 104 9.12 27.70 -0.10
C SER A 104 9.66 29.01 -0.63
N GLY A 105 9.02 29.64 -1.63
CA GLY A 105 9.51 30.83 -2.31
C GLY A 105 10.54 30.56 -3.41
N ASP A 106 10.85 29.30 -3.70
CA ASP A 106 11.84 28.90 -4.72
C ASP A 106 11.27 28.93 -6.15
N LEU A 107 9.96 29.10 -6.32
CA LEU A 107 9.25 29.11 -7.60
C LEU A 107 9.84 30.08 -8.62
N VAL A 108 10.38 31.21 -8.17
CA VAL A 108 10.95 32.27 -9.04
C VAL A 108 12.41 32.03 -9.39
N ARG A 109 13.05 31.03 -8.82
CA ARG A 109 14.51 30.80 -8.94
C ARG A 109 14.85 29.57 -9.75
N PHE A 110 14.01 28.53 -9.79
CA PHE A 110 14.33 27.33 -10.58
C PHE A 110 14.27 27.60 -12.09
N THR A 111 15.06 26.86 -12.84
CA THR A 111 15.03 26.86 -14.30
C THR A 111 14.53 25.54 -14.84
N ARG A 112 14.94 24.44 -14.23
CA ARG A 112 14.55 23.10 -14.61
C ARG A 112 14.52 22.17 -13.41
N ILE A 113 13.50 21.30 -13.37
CA ILE A 113 13.41 20.15 -12.51
C ILE A 113 13.05 18.93 -13.38
N ALA A 114 13.80 17.84 -13.22
CA ALA A 114 13.48 16.54 -13.77
C ALA A 114 13.45 15.53 -12.63
N ASP A 115 12.33 14.86 -12.45
CA ASP A 115 12.15 13.96 -11.31
C ASP A 115 11.25 12.76 -11.67
N GLY A 116 11.32 11.73 -10.87
CA GLY A 116 10.49 10.53 -10.94
C GLY A 116 10.87 9.54 -9.84
N PRO A 117 10.01 8.61 -9.52
CA PRO A 117 10.21 7.71 -8.40
C PRO A 117 11.39 6.76 -8.60
N ARG A 118 12.03 6.37 -7.49
CA ARG A 118 13.00 5.25 -7.46
C ARG A 118 12.26 3.91 -7.47
N PHE A 119 11.10 3.84 -6.79
CA PHE A 119 10.28 2.65 -6.68
C PHE A 119 8.89 2.91 -7.25
N SER A 120 8.37 1.97 -8.01
CA SER A 120 7.02 2.03 -8.59
C SER A 120 5.92 1.82 -7.54
N TRP A 121 6.23 1.21 -6.41
CA TRP A 121 5.32 0.97 -5.29
C TRP A 121 5.77 1.78 -4.07
N ARG A 122 4.94 2.73 -3.65
CA ARG A 122 5.17 3.61 -2.50
C ARG A 122 3.91 3.63 -1.67
N GLY A 123 3.76 2.59 -0.83
CA GLY A 123 2.52 2.29 -0.12
C GLY A 123 2.51 2.78 1.32
N LEU A 124 1.31 3.03 1.81
CA LEU A 124 0.98 3.16 3.22
C LEU A 124 -0.13 2.16 3.53
N LEU A 125 0.10 1.30 4.52
CA LEU A 125 -0.93 0.43 5.09
C LEU A 125 -1.62 1.16 6.24
N ILE A 126 -2.94 1.10 6.26
CA ILE A 126 -3.80 1.59 7.34
C ILE A 126 -4.69 0.45 7.80
N ASP A 127 -4.78 0.27 9.11
CA ASP A 127 -5.52 -0.79 9.77
C ASP A 127 -6.81 -0.29 10.45
N PRO A 128 -7.91 -0.14 9.72
CA PRO A 128 -9.21 0.15 10.31
C PRO A 128 -9.86 -1.06 10.97
N ALA A 129 -9.37 -2.28 10.74
CA ALA A 129 -9.95 -3.49 11.31
C ALA A 129 -9.77 -3.52 12.81
N ARG A 130 -8.54 -3.23 13.31
CA ARG A 130 -8.24 -3.15 14.74
C ARG A 130 -8.84 -1.89 15.36
N HIS A 131 -8.80 -0.78 14.64
CA HIS A 131 -9.32 0.50 15.12
C HIS A 131 -9.99 1.27 13.98
N PHE A 132 -11.33 1.41 14.02
CA PHE A 132 -12.08 2.05 12.95
C PHE A 132 -11.66 3.51 12.74
N LEU A 133 -11.45 3.88 11.49
CA LEU A 133 -11.12 5.24 11.07
C LEU A 133 -12.24 5.81 10.18
N SER A 134 -12.69 7.02 10.46
CA SER A 134 -13.72 7.65 9.63
C SER A 134 -13.23 7.90 8.20
N VAL A 135 -14.15 7.91 7.24
CA VAL A 135 -13.85 8.29 5.84
C VAL A 135 -13.20 9.67 5.75
N ALA A 136 -13.61 10.62 6.61
CA ALA A 136 -13.00 11.95 6.66
C ALA A 136 -11.51 11.89 7.06
N LEU A 137 -11.14 11.01 7.99
CA LEU A 137 -9.74 10.82 8.38
C LEU A 137 -8.96 10.12 7.27
N LEU A 138 -9.53 9.10 6.62
CA LEU A 138 -8.88 8.44 5.47
C LEU A 138 -8.61 9.42 4.32
N LYS A 139 -9.54 10.35 4.03
CA LYS A 139 -9.30 11.41 3.03
C LYS A 139 -8.13 12.32 3.42
N ARG A 140 -8.03 12.72 4.68
CA ARG A 140 -6.88 13.52 5.16
C ARG A 140 -5.54 12.77 5.03
N ILE A 141 -5.54 11.45 5.27
CA ILE A 141 -4.36 10.60 5.07
C ILE A 141 -4.00 10.55 3.58
N ILE A 142 -4.99 10.35 2.70
CA ILE A 142 -4.81 10.37 1.25
C ILE A 142 -4.22 11.70 0.77
N ASP A 143 -4.69 12.84 1.30
CA ASP A 143 -4.11 14.15 0.98
C ASP A 143 -2.63 14.24 1.39
N GLY A 144 -2.29 13.77 2.59
CA GLY A 144 -0.89 13.68 3.04
C GLY A 144 -0.03 12.79 2.15
N MET A 145 -0.55 11.62 1.77
CA MET A 145 0.11 10.69 0.85
C MET A 145 0.38 11.33 -0.52
N ALA A 146 -0.61 12.04 -1.07
CA ALA A 146 -0.49 12.72 -2.35
C ALA A 146 0.62 13.79 -2.33
N HIS A 147 0.70 14.59 -1.26
CA HIS A 147 1.77 15.59 -1.08
C HIS A 147 3.16 14.98 -0.94
N LEU A 148 3.27 13.73 -0.52
CA LEU A 148 4.50 12.95 -0.45
C LEU A 148 4.74 12.07 -1.69
N LYS A 149 3.88 12.17 -2.71
CA LYS A 149 3.95 11.39 -3.96
C LYS A 149 3.88 9.87 -3.73
N MET A 150 3.18 9.44 -2.68
CA MET A 150 2.84 8.03 -2.46
C MET A 150 1.70 7.64 -3.41
N ASN A 151 1.69 6.37 -3.84
CA ASN A 151 0.73 5.94 -4.88
C ASN A 151 -0.12 4.72 -4.51
N ILE A 152 0.08 4.14 -3.34
CA ILE A 152 -0.67 2.96 -2.88
C ILE A 152 -1.20 3.20 -1.47
N LEU A 153 -2.51 3.10 -1.29
CA LEU A 153 -3.16 2.98 0.01
C LEU A 153 -3.61 1.53 0.20
N HIS A 154 -3.00 0.82 1.13
CA HIS A 154 -3.39 -0.52 1.51
C HIS A 154 -4.34 -0.44 2.71
N LEU A 155 -5.58 -0.89 2.56
CA LEU A 155 -6.60 -0.92 3.61
C LEU A 155 -6.77 -2.33 4.16
N HIS A 156 -6.34 -2.55 5.39
CA HIS A 156 -6.56 -3.79 6.14
C HIS A 156 -7.99 -3.80 6.70
N LEU A 157 -8.93 -4.32 5.90
CA LEU A 157 -10.37 -4.17 6.16
C LEU A 157 -10.94 -5.20 7.13
N THR A 158 -10.25 -6.32 7.34
CA THR A 158 -10.75 -7.41 8.18
C THR A 158 -9.66 -8.01 9.05
N ASP A 159 -10.02 -8.28 10.30
CA ASP A 159 -9.16 -8.94 11.28
C ASP A 159 -9.99 -9.54 12.43
N ASP A 160 -9.34 -10.07 13.46
CA ASP A 160 -9.97 -10.63 14.66
C ASP A 160 -10.94 -9.65 15.35
N GLN A 161 -10.64 -8.33 15.30
CA GLN A 161 -11.42 -7.29 15.99
C GLN A 161 -12.55 -6.72 15.18
N GLY A 162 -12.50 -6.80 13.87
CA GLY A 162 -13.52 -6.18 13.04
C GLY A 162 -13.47 -6.56 11.58
N PHE A 163 -14.65 -6.43 10.98
CA PHE A 163 -14.88 -6.59 9.55
C PHE A 163 -15.45 -5.26 9.03
N ARG A 164 -14.69 -4.51 8.26
CA ARG A 164 -14.99 -3.12 7.91
C ARG A 164 -15.59 -2.93 6.51
N PHE A 165 -15.75 -3.99 5.74
CA PHE A 165 -16.37 -3.97 4.42
C PHE A 165 -17.85 -4.35 4.51
N GLU A 166 -18.77 -3.56 3.92
CA GLU A 166 -20.17 -3.91 3.81
C GLU A 166 -20.35 -5.06 2.81
N SER A 167 -20.81 -6.23 3.28
CA SER A 167 -21.16 -7.34 2.40
C SER A 167 -22.67 -7.50 2.33
N PHE A 168 -23.24 -7.51 1.13
CA PHE A 168 -24.66 -7.77 0.90
C PHE A 168 -24.95 -9.28 0.91
N ALA A 169 -24.01 -10.10 0.43
CA ALA A 169 -24.15 -11.56 0.44
C ALA A 169 -24.05 -12.12 1.87
N HIS A 170 -23.22 -11.51 2.72
CA HIS A 170 -22.95 -11.95 4.09
C HIS A 170 -23.16 -10.83 5.11
N PRO A 171 -24.40 -10.33 5.28
CA PRO A 171 -24.65 -9.08 6.04
C PRO A 171 -24.38 -9.18 7.54
N LYS A 172 -24.13 -10.38 8.10
CA LYS A 172 -23.74 -10.51 9.51
C LYS A 172 -22.25 -10.27 9.73
N LEU A 173 -21.40 -10.23 8.67
CA LEU A 173 -19.95 -10.07 8.81
C LEU A 173 -19.57 -8.68 9.30
N HIS A 174 -20.13 -7.65 8.67
CA HIS A 174 -19.65 -6.29 8.95
C HIS A 174 -19.95 -5.86 10.39
N SER A 175 -18.97 -5.28 11.00
CA SER A 175 -19.04 -4.70 12.33
C SER A 175 -20.00 -3.52 12.37
N PRO A 176 -20.47 -3.07 13.55
CA PRO A 176 -21.30 -1.86 13.65
C PRO A 176 -20.66 -0.65 12.99
N GLU A 177 -19.36 -0.46 13.19
CA GLU A 177 -18.57 0.54 12.47
C GLU A 177 -17.91 -0.14 11.27
N HIS A 178 -18.35 0.21 10.07
CA HIS A 178 -17.86 -0.31 8.80
C HIS A 178 -18.02 0.74 7.71
N TYR A 179 -17.40 0.51 6.57
CA TYR A 179 -17.57 1.31 5.36
C TYR A 179 -18.63 0.68 4.47
N THR A 180 -19.59 1.45 4.03
CA THR A 180 -20.50 1.05 2.98
C THR A 180 -19.75 0.92 1.65
N GLN A 181 -20.22 0.06 0.74
CA GLN A 181 -19.63 -0.05 -0.59
C GLN A 181 -19.64 1.29 -1.34
N LYS A 182 -20.67 2.12 -1.11
CA LYS A 182 -20.76 3.47 -1.67
C LYS A 182 -19.67 4.40 -1.13
N GLU A 183 -19.41 4.37 0.18
CA GLU A 183 -18.34 5.18 0.80
C GLU A 183 -16.96 4.76 0.29
N LEU A 184 -16.72 3.45 0.15
CA LEU A 184 -15.47 2.94 -0.42
C LEU A 184 -15.30 3.35 -1.88
N SER A 185 -16.35 3.25 -2.70
CA SER A 185 -16.30 3.70 -4.10
C SER A 185 -15.94 5.18 -4.21
N ALA A 186 -16.57 6.03 -3.39
CA ALA A 186 -16.26 7.45 -3.35
C ALA A 186 -14.84 7.76 -2.80
N LEU A 187 -14.33 6.94 -1.88
CA LEU A 187 -12.97 7.05 -1.37
C LEU A 187 -11.94 6.65 -2.45
N ILE A 188 -12.23 5.60 -3.20
CA ILE A 188 -11.38 5.11 -4.31
C ILE A 188 -11.30 6.17 -5.42
N GLU A 189 -12.42 6.80 -5.78
CA GLU A 189 -12.44 7.90 -6.74
C GLU A 189 -11.60 9.08 -6.25
N TYR A 190 -11.81 9.52 -5.00
CA TYR A 190 -11.05 10.58 -4.35
C TYR A 190 -9.53 10.30 -4.33
N ALA A 191 -9.13 9.06 -4.05
CA ALA A 191 -7.73 8.64 -4.08
C ALA A 191 -7.18 8.64 -5.52
N GLY A 192 -7.97 8.16 -6.48
CA GLY A 192 -7.60 8.11 -7.89
C GLY A 192 -7.32 9.50 -8.50
N GLU A 193 -8.11 10.53 -8.15
CA GLU A 193 -7.84 11.92 -8.53
C GLU A 193 -6.46 12.40 -8.04
N ARG A 194 -5.94 11.83 -6.97
CA ARG A 194 -4.64 12.13 -6.34
C ARG A 194 -3.51 11.20 -6.76
N GLY A 195 -3.76 10.33 -7.77
CA GLY A 195 -2.79 9.35 -8.26
C GLY A 195 -2.54 8.18 -7.31
N ILE A 196 -3.48 7.92 -6.40
CA ILE A 196 -3.35 6.86 -5.38
C ILE A 196 -4.33 5.73 -5.69
N GLN A 197 -3.80 4.51 -5.80
CA GLN A 197 -4.59 3.28 -5.92
C GLN A 197 -4.89 2.73 -4.52
N VAL A 198 -6.15 2.38 -4.27
CA VAL A 198 -6.58 1.75 -3.01
C VAL A 198 -6.63 0.24 -3.19
N ILE A 199 -5.93 -0.49 -2.33
CA ILE A 199 -5.87 -1.95 -2.32
C ILE A 199 -6.58 -2.48 -1.08
N PRO A 200 -7.61 -3.33 -1.23
CA PRO A 200 -8.26 -3.95 -0.10
C PRO A 200 -7.47 -5.15 0.40
N GLU A 201 -7.51 -5.37 1.72
CA GLU A 201 -7.09 -6.61 2.34
C GLU A 201 -8.27 -7.26 3.08
N LEU A 202 -8.47 -8.54 2.78
CA LEU A 202 -9.30 -9.45 3.55
C LEU A 202 -8.42 -10.58 4.02
N ASP A 203 -8.07 -10.57 5.29
CA ASP A 203 -7.12 -11.53 5.84
C ASP A 203 -7.75 -12.90 6.06
N VAL A 204 -7.18 -13.91 5.42
CA VAL A 204 -7.60 -15.31 5.49
C VAL A 204 -6.40 -16.25 5.29
N PRO A 205 -6.39 -17.46 5.87
CA PRO A 205 -7.42 -18.08 6.69
C PRO A 205 -7.34 -17.76 8.19
N GLY A 206 -6.30 -17.06 8.64
CA GLY A 206 -6.12 -16.52 9.99
C GLY A 206 -6.88 -15.20 10.18
N HIS A 207 -6.73 -14.56 11.35
CA HIS A 207 -7.29 -13.25 11.66
C HIS A 207 -8.81 -13.12 11.41
N VAL A 208 -9.56 -14.20 11.68
CA VAL A 208 -10.98 -14.32 11.31
C VAL A 208 -11.91 -14.47 12.50
N THR A 209 -11.50 -14.06 13.69
CA THR A 209 -12.35 -14.18 14.89
C THR A 209 -13.68 -13.44 14.71
N SER A 210 -13.65 -12.23 14.13
CA SER A 210 -14.85 -11.46 13.83
C SER A 210 -15.80 -12.18 12.84
N TRP A 211 -15.23 -12.87 11.86
CA TRP A 211 -15.98 -13.66 10.87
C TRP A 211 -16.68 -14.86 11.54
N LEU A 212 -15.95 -15.55 12.40
CA LEU A 212 -16.45 -16.76 13.09
C LEU A 212 -17.40 -16.44 14.25
N GLN A 213 -17.42 -15.20 14.74
CA GLN A 213 -18.50 -14.73 15.60
C GLN A 213 -19.83 -14.58 14.85
N ALA A 214 -19.78 -14.21 13.57
CA ALA A 214 -20.94 -14.04 12.70
C ALA A 214 -21.41 -15.35 12.07
N TYR A 215 -20.46 -16.18 11.63
CA TYR A 215 -20.68 -17.46 10.94
C TYR A 215 -19.78 -18.55 11.56
N PRO A 216 -20.13 -19.07 12.75
CA PRO A 216 -19.32 -20.08 13.46
C PRO A 216 -19.08 -21.36 12.64
N GLU A 217 -20.00 -21.68 11.73
CA GLU A 217 -19.94 -22.84 10.85
C GLU A 217 -18.82 -22.79 9.81
N TRP A 218 -18.15 -21.62 9.61
CA TRP A 218 -17.00 -21.51 8.72
C TRP A 218 -15.69 -21.90 9.40
N GLY A 219 -15.69 -22.05 10.72
CA GLY A 219 -14.55 -22.55 11.49
C GLY A 219 -14.52 -24.07 11.61
N PRO A 220 -13.42 -24.63 12.12
CA PRO A 220 -13.37 -26.02 12.57
C PRO A 220 -14.43 -26.32 13.63
N ARG A 221 -14.86 -27.58 13.75
CA ARG A 221 -16.01 -27.99 14.61
C ARG A 221 -15.91 -27.61 16.07
N HIS A 222 -14.71 -27.46 16.60
CA HIS A 222 -14.45 -27.06 18.00
C HIS A 222 -14.12 -25.57 18.15
N ALA A 223 -14.28 -24.80 17.07
CA ALA A 223 -13.98 -23.38 17.05
C ALA A 223 -14.84 -22.63 18.09
N SER A 224 -14.16 -21.86 18.93
CA SER A 224 -14.79 -20.99 19.94
C SER A 224 -14.16 -19.60 19.87
N PRO A 225 -14.67 -18.72 18.99
CA PRO A 225 -14.11 -17.39 18.80
C PRO A 225 -14.27 -16.55 20.07
N THR A 226 -13.20 -15.87 20.47
CA THR A 226 -13.21 -14.97 21.63
C THR A 226 -13.72 -13.59 21.26
N LYS A 227 -14.14 -12.80 22.27
CA LYS A 227 -14.45 -11.36 22.12
C LYS A 227 -13.36 -10.47 22.73
N ARG A 228 -12.25 -11.04 23.17
CA ARG A 228 -11.14 -10.27 23.72
C ARG A 228 -10.35 -9.64 22.58
N PHE A 229 -9.78 -8.46 22.82
CA PHE A 229 -8.82 -7.85 21.92
C PHE A 229 -7.49 -8.63 21.92
N GLY A 230 -6.83 -8.72 20.76
CA GLY A 230 -5.54 -9.41 20.60
C GLY A 230 -5.49 -10.27 19.35
N VAL A 231 -4.36 -10.90 19.10
CA VAL A 231 -4.17 -11.91 18.05
C VAL A 231 -4.70 -13.25 18.54
N HIS A 232 -5.46 -13.95 17.73
CA HIS A 232 -6.15 -15.17 18.13
C HIS A 232 -5.85 -16.34 17.19
N GLN A 233 -6.10 -17.57 17.68
CA GLN A 233 -5.87 -18.81 16.94
C GLN A 233 -7.03 -19.16 15.98
N ALA A 234 -7.95 -18.22 15.78
CA ALA A 234 -9.10 -18.42 14.94
C ALA A 234 -8.68 -18.57 13.47
N CYS A 235 -9.11 -19.62 12.83
CA CYS A 235 -8.89 -19.82 11.40
C CYS A 235 -10.11 -20.46 10.72
N LEU A 236 -10.28 -20.17 9.43
CA LEU A 236 -11.30 -20.80 8.59
C LEU A 236 -11.04 -22.30 8.43
N ASN A 237 -12.11 -23.07 8.18
CA ASN A 237 -11.99 -24.49 7.86
C ASN A 237 -11.45 -24.67 6.43
N PRO A 238 -10.22 -25.20 6.24
CA PRO A 238 -9.55 -25.24 4.95
C PRO A 238 -10.04 -26.37 4.01
N ILE A 239 -10.96 -27.22 4.50
CA ILE A 239 -11.50 -28.35 3.74
C ILE A 239 -13.03 -28.26 3.51
N ASP A 240 -13.69 -27.23 4.02
CA ASP A 240 -15.13 -27.05 3.86
C ASP A 240 -15.45 -26.23 2.61
N GLU A 241 -16.14 -26.82 1.64
CA GLU A 241 -16.50 -26.13 0.39
C GLU A 241 -17.40 -24.91 0.62
N ARG A 242 -18.23 -24.90 1.66
CA ARG A 242 -19.09 -23.75 2.00
C ARG A 242 -18.27 -22.51 2.35
N VAL A 243 -17.08 -22.68 2.94
CA VAL A 243 -16.13 -21.59 3.21
C VAL A 243 -15.66 -21.00 1.89
N PHE A 244 -15.30 -21.83 0.92
CA PHE A 244 -14.82 -21.34 -0.37
C PHE A 244 -15.93 -20.71 -1.22
N GLU A 245 -17.16 -21.20 -1.13
CA GLU A 245 -18.34 -20.57 -1.75
C GLU A 245 -18.59 -19.18 -1.17
N ALA A 246 -18.49 -19.03 0.16
CA ALA A 246 -18.63 -17.75 0.84
C ALA A 246 -17.49 -16.77 0.45
N LEU A 247 -16.24 -17.25 0.43
CA LEU A 247 -15.08 -16.46 0.01
C LEU A 247 -15.18 -16.03 -1.47
N GLN A 248 -15.66 -16.92 -2.35
CA GLN A 248 -15.90 -16.59 -3.76
C GLN A 248 -16.84 -15.39 -3.88
N THR A 249 -17.99 -15.46 -3.22
CA THR A 249 -19.00 -14.39 -3.25
C THR A 249 -18.48 -13.10 -2.67
N LEU A 250 -17.75 -13.18 -1.55
CA LEU A 250 -17.18 -12.03 -0.87
C LEU A 250 -16.11 -11.33 -1.72
N PHE A 251 -15.20 -12.10 -2.34
CA PHE A 251 -14.21 -11.54 -3.24
C PHE A 251 -14.81 -10.97 -4.53
N GLU A 252 -15.93 -11.50 -5.00
CA GLU A 252 -16.69 -10.90 -6.11
C GLU A 252 -17.26 -9.53 -5.73
N GLU A 253 -17.82 -9.37 -4.52
CA GLU A 253 -18.27 -8.07 -4.02
C GLU A 253 -17.09 -7.09 -3.92
N VAL A 254 -15.97 -7.51 -3.32
CA VAL A 254 -14.75 -6.68 -3.21
C VAL A 254 -14.23 -6.29 -4.59
N ALA A 255 -14.16 -7.23 -5.53
CA ALA A 255 -13.69 -6.97 -6.89
C ALA A 255 -14.58 -6.00 -7.65
N SER A 256 -15.88 -5.94 -7.34
CA SER A 256 -16.84 -5.01 -7.94
C SER A 256 -16.66 -3.57 -7.46
N VAL A 257 -16.21 -3.38 -6.20
CA VAL A 257 -16.00 -2.08 -5.57
C VAL A 257 -14.61 -1.53 -5.85
N PHE A 258 -13.58 -2.37 -5.72
CA PHE A 258 -12.19 -1.97 -5.86
C PHE A 258 -11.69 -2.12 -7.30
N SER A 259 -11.43 -1.01 -7.97
CA SER A 259 -10.87 -0.97 -9.33
C SER A 259 -9.42 -1.47 -9.41
N SER A 260 -8.71 -1.55 -8.27
CA SER A 260 -7.36 -2.11 -8.22
C SER A 260 -7.31 -3.52 -8.82
N ARG A 261 -6.25 -3.78 -9.61
CA ARG A 261 -5.92 -5.15 -10.04
C ARG A 261 -5.43 -6.04 -8.89
N TYR A 262 -5.09 -5.46 -7.75
CA TYR A 262 -4.52 -6.15 -6.61
C TYR A 262 -5.56 -6.30 -5.49
N VAL A 263 -5.53 -7.46 -4.84
CA VAL A 263 -6.26 -7.76 -3.60
C VAL A 263 -5.30 -8.46 -2.66
N HIS A 264 -5.14 -7.93 -1.46
CA HIS A 264 -4.34 -8.56 -0.43
C HIS A 264 -5.21 -9.56 0.34
N ILE A 265 -4.69 -10.77 0.55
CA ILE A 265 -5.42 -11.89 1.17
C ILE A 265 -4.92 -12.23 2.58
N GLY A 266 -3.98 -11.45 3.13
CA GLY A 266 -3.36 -11.75 4.40
C GLY A 266 -2.46 -12.98 4.33
N GLY A 267 -2.80 -14.00 5.11
CA GLY A 267 -2.14 -15.29 5.14
C GLY A 267 -1.07 -15.42 6.21
N ASP A 268 -0.92 -14.40 7.05
CA ASP A 268 -0.01 -14.36 8.18
C ASP A 268 -0.59 -15.04 9.44
N GLU A 269 0.29 -15.37 10.35
CA GLU A 269 0.01 -15.84 11.71
C GLU A 269 -1.04 -16.97 11.82
N VAL A 270 -1.18 -17.81 10.79
CA VAL A 270 -2.13 -18.92 10.77
C VAL A 270 -1.75 -19.95 11.83
N HIS A 271 -2.48 -19.95 12.96
CA HIS A 271 -2.15 -20.80 14.08
C HIS A 271 -2.66 -22.23 13.88
N PRO A 272 -1.80 -23.25 13.96
CA PRO A 272 -2.16 -24.63 13.62
C PRO A 272 -3.15 -25.31 14.57
N ALA A 273 -3.35 -24.78 15.78
CA ALA A 273 -4.08 -25.44 16.86
C ALA A 273 -5.52 -25.81 16.51
N TRP A 274 -6.20 -24.98 15.71
CA TRP A 274 -7.58 -25.27 15.35
C TRP A 274 -7.67 -26.32 14.26
N TRP A 275 -6.73 -26.38 13.35
CA TRP A 275 -6.68 -27.40 12.30
C TRP A 275 -6.26 -28.76 12.85
N THR A 276 -5.22 -28.80 13.70
CA THR A 276 -4.71 -30.05 14.27
C THR A 276 -5.64 -30.72 15.28
N LYS A 277 -6.52 -29.94 15.94
CA LYS A 277 -7.52 -30.45 16.88
C LYS A 277 -8.81 -30.94 16.20
N ASP A 278 -9.06 -30.57 14.96
CA ASP A 278 -10.23 -31.04 14.22
C ASP A 278 -9.96 -32.43 13.60
N PRO A 279 -10.70 -33.48 13.99
CA PRO A 279 -10.44 -34.84 13.49
C PRO A 279 -10.62 -34.96 11.97
N ALA A 280 -11.54 -34.19 11.36
CA ALA A 280 -11.78 -34.28 9.92
C ALA A 280 -10.61 -33.60 9.14
N ILE A 281 -10.11 -32.48 9.62
CA ILE A 281 -8.94 -31.80 9.02
C ILE A 281 -7.69 -32.67 9.19
N SER A 282 -7.46 -33.23 10.38
CA SER A 282 -6.32 -34.12 10.64
C SER A 282 -6.36 -35.37 9.77
N ALA A 283 -7.55 -35.99 9.61
CA ALA A 283 -7.72 -37.14 8.73
C ALA A 283 -7.45 -36.78 7.26
N PHE A 284 -7.95 -35.64 6.79
CA PHE A 284 -7.70 -35.15 5.43
C PHE A 284 -6.21 -34.91 5.19
N MET A 285 -5.51 -34.28 6.14
CA MET A 285 -4.05 -34.07 6.03
C MET A 285 -3.31 -35.40 5.93
N ALA A 286 -3.65 -36.37 6.76
CA ALA A 286 -3.01 -37.69 6.76
C ALA A 286 -3.26 -38.45 5.44
N GLU A 287 -4.50 -38.43 4.93
CA GLU A 287 -4.87 -39.08 3.66
C GLU A 287 -4.17 -38.42 2.45
N ALA A 288 -4.08 -37.08 2.45
CA ALA A 288 -3.47 -36.34 1.36
C ALA A 288 -1.94 -36.18 1.48
N GLY A 289 -1.34 -36.65 2.58
CA GLY A 289 0.10 -36.51 2.84
C GLY A 289 0.55 -35.05 3.02
N LEU A 290 -0.32 -34.20 3.58
CA LEU A 290 -0.07 -32.76 3.75
C LEU A 290 0.44 -32.49 5.17
N ASP A 291 1.42 -31.63 5.27
CA ASP A 291 1.73 -30.90 6.50
C ASP A 291 0.90 -29.59 6.58
N LEU A 292 1.09 -28.82 7.64
CA LEU A 292 0.35 -27.58 7.88
C LEU A 292 0.68 -26.50 6.84
N ALA A 293 1.94 -26.39 6.43
CA ALA A 293 2.35 -25.42 5.43
C ALA A 293 1.71 -25.74 4.07
N SER A 294 1.74 -27.01 3.68
CA SER A 294 1.11 -27.49 2.44
C SER A 294 -0.43 -27.33 2.48
N LEU A 295 -1.07 -27.52 3.63
CA LEU A 295 -2.50 -27.27 3.79
C LEU A 295 -2.84 -25.79 3.63
N GLN A 296 -2.06 -24.89 4.23
CA GLN A 296 -2.20 -23.46 4.04
C GLN A 296 -1.94 -23.06 2.59
N ASN A 297 -0.88 -23.59 1.95
CA ASN A 297 -0.60 -23.33 0.54
C ASN A 297 -1.76 -23.79 -0.37
N ARG A 298 -2.38 -24.94 -0.09
CA ARG A 298 -3.58 -25.41 -0.80
C ARG A 298 -4.75 -24.42 -0.66
N PHE A 299 -4.99 -23.89 0.55
CA PHE A 299 -6.00 -22.87 0.78
C PHE A 299 -5.69 -21.60 -0.02
N THR A 300 -4.49 -21.07 0.10
CA THR A 300 -4.00 -19.89 -0.62
C THR A 300 -4.13 -20.07 -2.13
N THR A 301 -3.73 -21.23 -2.68
CA THR A 301 -3.84 -21.53 -4.12
C THR A 301 -5.28 -21.45 -4.63
N ARG A 302 -6.25 -21.90 -3.85
CA ARG A 302 -7.66 -21.77 -4.20
C ARG A 302 -8.11 -20.31 -4.26
N ILE A 303 -7.73 -19.50 -3.27
CA ILE A 303 -8.06 -18.06 -3.24
C ILE A 303 -7.41 -17.33 -4.42
N VAL A 304 -6.12 -17.56 -4.67
CA VAL A 304 -5.41 -16.97 -5.82
C VAL A 304 -6.10 -17.33 -7.14
N SER A 305 -6.57 -18.60 -7.27
CA SER A 305 -7.29 -19.06 -8.47
C SER A 305 -8.65 -18.36 -8.63
N MET A 306 -9.35 -18.08 -7.53
CA MET A 306 -10.61 -17.32 -7.55
C MET A 306 -10.38 -15.89 -8.01
N LEU A 307 -9.39 -15.19 -7.41
CA LEU A 307 -9.03 -13.83 -7.77
C LEU A 307 -8.54 -13.71 -9.22
N ALA A 308 -7.76 -14.67 -9.70
CA ALA A 308 -7.29 -14.69 -11.08
C ALA A 308 -8.45 -14.78 -12.09
N LYS A 309 -9.52 -15.55 -11.80
CA LYS A 309 -10.75 -15.62 -12.63
C LYS A 309 -11.49 -14.27 -12.66
N MET A 310 -11.35 -13.45 -11.63
CA MET A 310 -11.88 -12.07 -11.56
C MET A 310 -10.94 -11.02 -12.19
N GLY A 311 -9.81 -11.44 -12.78
CA GLY A 311 -8.79 -10.55 -13.32
C GLY A 311 -7.96 -9.83 -12.26
N LYS A 312 -7.97 -10.33 -11.01
CA LYS A 312 -7.20 -9.77 -9.90
C LYS A 312 -5.92 -10.56 -9.66
N THR A 313 -4.91 -9.88 -9.13
CA THR A 313 -3.64 -10.46 -8.67
C THR A 313 -3.63 -10.45 -7.15
N ALA A 314 -3.40 -11.59 -6.54
CA ALA A 314 -3.29 -11.70 -5.09
C ALA A 314 -1.96 -11.15 -4.58
N ILE A 315 -2.01 -10.54 -3.39
CA ILE A 315 -0.86 -10.23 -2.55
C ILE A 315 -1.05 -10.99 -1.23
N GLY A 316 0.01 -11.47 -0.60
CA GLY A 316 -0.06 -12.06 0.74
C GLY A 316 1.18 -11.76 1.54
N TRP A 317 1.08 -11.84 2.87
CA TRP A 317 2.20 -11.72 3.77
C TRP A 317 3.21 -12.84 3.54
N ASP A 318 4.44 -12.68 3.96
CA ASP A 318 5.53 -13.59 3.58
C ASP A 318 5.44 -15.01 4.19
N GLU A 319 4.44 -15.29 5.05
CA GLU A 319 4.08 -16.64 5.50
C GLU A 319 3.44 -17.50 4.40
N VAL A 320 2.92 -16.90 3.34
CA VAL A 320 2.42 -17.65 2.18
C VAL A 320 3.54 -18.30 1.35
N LEU A 321 4.81 -17.99 1.67
CA LEU A 321 5.97 -18.47 0.91
C LEU A 321 6.11 -19.98 1.05
N HIS A 322 5.90 -20.70 -0.06
CA HIS A 322 5.98 -22.16 -0.19
C HIS A 322 6.66 -22.51 -1.50
N GLU A 323 7.26 -23.71 -1.61
CA GLU A 323 7.93 -24.16 -2.84
C GLU A 323 6.97 -24.21 -4.04
N ASP A 324 5.73 -24.66 -3.79
CA ASP A 324 4.68 -24.82 -4.80
C ASP A 324 3.64 -23.68 -4.75
N MET A 325 4.01 -22.48 -4.26
CA MET A 325 3.06 -21.39 -4.14
C MET A 325 2.54 -20.91 -5.51
N PRO A 326 1.29 -20.45 -5.59
CA PRO A 326 0.74 -19.89 -6.82
C PRO A 326 1.43 -18.56 -7.18
N ASN A 327 1.28 -18.14 -8.44
CA ASN A 327 1.80 -16.85 -8.88
C ASN A 327 1.05 -15.70 -8.19
N MET A 328 1.70 -15.02 -7.25
CA MET A 328 1.21 -13.89 -6.49
C MET A 328 2.36 -12.97 -6.05
N ILE A 329 2.03 -11.82 -5.52
CA ILE A 329 3.01 -10.90 -4.93
C ILE A 329 3.17 -11.23 -3.45
N VAL A 330 4.39 -11.23 -2.95
CA VAL A 330 4.67 -11.47 -1.53
C VAL A 330 5.05 -10.16 -0.85
N GLN A 331 4.35 -9.83 0.24
CA GLN A 331 4.69 -8.69 1.09
C GLN A 331 5.55 -9.15 2.26
N ASN A 332 6.77 -8.66 2.30
CA ASN A 332 7.75 -8.99 3.33
C ASN A 332 7.56 -8.11 4.56
N TRP A 333 7.42 -8.73 5.75
CA TRP A 333 7.38 -8.03 7.03
C TRP A 333 8.32 -8.62 8.09
N ARG A 334 8.77 -9.89 7.91
CA ARG A 334 9.61 -10.62 8.88
C ARG A 334 11.12 -10.39 8.71
N GLY A 335 11.53 -9.38 7.95
CA GLY A 335 12.92 -8.96 7.84
C GLY A 335 13.60 -9.31 6.53
N MET A 336 14.84 -8.85 6.38
CA MET A 336 15.57 -8.84 5.10
C MET A 336 15.97 -10.24 4.61
N THR A 337 16.20 -11.18 5.51
CA THR A 337 16.46 -12.58 5.13
C THR A 337 15.26 -13.17 4.35
N THR A 338 14.04 -12.87 4.75
CA THR A 338 12.84 -13.33 4.05
C THR A 338 12.68 -12.61 2.71
N ARG A 339 12.95 -11.28 2.63
CA ARG A 339 13.03 -10.56 1.36
C ARG A 339 13.91 -11.29 0.34
N ASP A 340 15.09 -11.69 0.77
CA ASP A 340 16.06 -12.33 -0.13
C ASP A 340 15.62 -13.74 -0.57
N ARG A 341 14.92 -14.48 0.30
CA ARG A 341 14.29 -15.76 -0.09
C ARG A 341 13.22 -15.57 -1.15
N ILE A 342 12.39 -14.52 -1.04
CA ILE A 342 11.37 -14.16 -2.04
C ILE A 342 12.07 -13.83 -3.37
N ALA A 343 13.09 -12.98 -3.33
CA ALA A 343 13.85 -12.57 -4.51
C ALA A 343 14.56 -13.77 -5.19
N ALA A 344 15.11 -14.70 -4.40
CA ALA A 344 15.77 -15.92 -4.90
C ALA A 344 14.79 -16.85 -5.65
N GLN A 345 13.50 -16.79 -5.36
CA GLN A 345 12.46 -17.51 -6.10
C GLN A 345 11.95 -16.73 -7.33
N GLY A 346 12.50 -15.54 -7.61
CA GLY A 346 12.08 -14.70 -8.73
C GLY A 346 10.70 -14.07 -8.55
N LEU A 347 10.19 -13.99 -7.31
CA LEU A 347 8.87 -13.47 -7.00
C LEU A 347 8.90 -11.94 -6.80
N PRO A 348 7.85 -11.21 -7.20
CA PRO A 348 7.70 -9.81 -6.84
C PRO A 348 7.56 -9.66 -5.32
N CYS A 349 8.28 -8.70 -4.74
CA CYS A 349 8.32 -8.45 -3.30
C CYS A 349 7.95 -7.00 -2.97
N ILE A 350 6.99 -6.82 -2.05
CA ILE A 350 6.74 -5.55 -1.38
C ILE A 350 7.48 -5.61 -0.04
N VAL A 351 8.33 -4.65 0.24
CA VAL A 351 9.14 -4.61 1.47
C VAL A 351 8.49 -3.69 2.48
N SER A 352 7.93 -4.26 3.55
CA SER A 352 7.31 -3.54 4.69
C SER A 352 8.18 -3.56 5.94
N ALA A 353 8.99 -4.62 6.13
CA ALA A 353 9.98 -4.63 7.20
C ALA A 353 10.85 -3.37 7.11
N PRO A 354 11.39 -2.95 8.06
CA PRO A 354 11.71 -1.93 8.99
C PRO A 354 10.87 -0.63 8.91
N PHE A 355 9.78 -0.59 8.16
CA PHE A 355 8.96 0.62 7.97
C PHE A 355 7.64 0.60 8.78
N TYR A 356 7.56 -0.20 9.83
CA TYR A 356 6.42 -0.23 10.75
C TYR A 356 6.38 1.04 11.60
N LEU A 357 5.46 1.95 11.28
CA LEU A 357 5.36 3.28 11.90
C LEU A 357 4.76 3.22 13.32
N ASP A 358 3.97 2.20 13.62
CA ASP A 358 3.35 1.93 14.93
C ASP A 358 4.35 1.43 15.99
N LEU A 359 5.53 0.95 15.57
CA LEU A 359 6.62 0.57 16.49
C LEU A 359 7.39 1.77 17.03
N HIS A 360 7.02 2.99 16.67
CA HIS A 360 7.63 4.23 17.16
C HIS A 360 9.14 4.33 16.98
N TYR A 361 9.67 3.76 15.90
CA TYR A 361 11.07 3.93 15.55
C TYR A 361 11.41 5.40 15.29
N PRO A 362 12.58 5.89 15.72
CA PRO A 362 13.05 7.21 15.33
C PRO A 362 13.08 7.40 13.82
N ALA A 363 12.62 8.55 13.33
CA ALA A 363 12.48 8.81 11.89
C ALA A 363 13.81 8.65 11.12
N ASP A 364 14.95 8.98 11.74
CA ASP A 364 16.27 8.82 11.16
C ASP A 364 16.62 7.37 10.80
N MET A 365 16.07 6.39 11.54
CA MET A 365 16.24 4.97 11.22
C MET A 365 15.54 4.59 9.91
N HIS A 366 14.29 5.05 9.72
CA HIS A 366 13.57 4.81 8.48
C HIS A 366 14.28 5.44 7.27
N TYR A 367 14.85 6.65 7.44
CA TYR A 367 15.59 7.33 6.37
C TYR A 367 16.95 6.73 6.08
N ALA A 368 17.59 6.10 7.07
CA ALA A 368 18.89 5.46 6.90
C ALA A 368 18.81 4.09 6.21
N PHE A 369 17.64 3.47 6.18
CA PHE A 369 17.47 2.12 5.64
C PHE A 369 17.33 2.13 4.11
N ASP A 370 18.20 1.39 3.40
CA ASP A 370 18.09 1.15 1.96
C ASP A 370 17.55 -0.25 1.65
N ILE A 371 16.27 -0.32 1.24
CA ILE A 371 15.60 -1.59 0.88
C ILE A 371 16.23 -2.30 -0.32
N ALA A 372 17.02 -1.59 -1.12
CA ALA A 372 17.73 -2.14 -2.28
C ALA A 372 19.18 -2.55 -1.97
N ALA A 373 19.63 -2.37 -0.72
CA ALA A 373 20.95 -2.80 -0.29
C ALA A 373 21.15 -4.30 -0.48
N GLU A 374 22.41 -4.73 -0.74
CA GLU A 374 22.76 -6.15 -0.79
C GLU A 374 22.49 -6.83 0.57
N GLN A 375 22.24 -8.14 0.53
CA GLN A 375 21.80 -8.93 1.68
C GLN A 375 22.59 -8.63 2.97
N ARG A 376 23.91 -8.67 2.89
CA ARG A 376 24.78 -8.47 4.06
C ARG A 376 24.63 -7.07 4.67
N GLU A 377 24.51 -6.06 3.83
CA GLU A 377 24.34 -4.68 4.25
C GLU A 377 22.94 -4.45 4.80
N ALA A 378 21.89 -4.97 4.16
CA ALA A 378 20.52 -4.87 4.60
C ALA A 378 20.30 -5.53 5.97
N ILE A 379 20.88 -6.73 6.19
CA ILE A 379 20.84 -7.40 7.51
C ILE A 379 21.59 -6.58 8.56
N ALA A 380 22.76 -6.03 8.22
CA ALA A 380 23.51 -5.20 9.16
C ALA A 380 22.77 -3.92 9.55
N GLN A 381 22.04 -3.29 8.63
CA GLN A 381 21.16 -2.15 8.91
C GLN A 381 19.99 -2.54 9.82
N GLU A 382 19.36 -3.69 9.57
CA GLU A 382 18.29 -4.24 10.40
C GLU A 382 18.78 -4.54 11.82
N ASP A 383 19.94 -5.19 11.97
CA ASP A 383 20.56 -5.47 13.25
C ASP A 383 20.92 -4.19 14.02
N ALA A 384 21.40 -3.16 13.31
CA ALA A 384 21.69 -1.86 13.92
C ALA A 384 20.41 -1.20 14.48
N ILE A 385 19.29 -1.30 13.76
CA ILE A 385 17.98 -0.84 14.26
C ILE A 385 17.61 -1.60 15.54
N ARG A 386 17.66 -2.93 15.52
CA ARG A 386 17.31 -3.78 16.67
C ARG A 386 18.18 -3.52 17.91
N GLN A 387 19.43 -3.12 17.71
CA GLN A 387 20.40 -2.85 18.79
C GLN A 387 20.40 -1.39 19.25
N ASP A 388 19.62 -0.51 18.63
CA ASP A 388 19.58 0.90 19.01
C ASP A 388 19.09 1.06 20.47
N PRO A 389 19.88 1.70 21.34
CA PRO A 389 19.51 1.86 22.75
C PRO A 389 18.24 2.69 22.95
N ARG A 390 17.84 3.51 21.98
CA ARG A 390 16.58 4.29 22.01
C ARG A 390 15.34 3.40 21.98
N LEU A 391 15.47 2.15 21.51
CA LEU A 391 14.40 1.15 21.41
C LEU A 391 14.28 0.27 22.67
N GLY A 392 14.98 0.58 23.77
CA GLY A 392 14.97 -0.24 24.97
C GLY A 392 13.59 -0.53 25.56
N HIS A 393 12.63 0.34 25.32
CA HIS A 393 11.22 0.19 25.73
C HIS A 393 10.34 -0.55 24.68
N VAL A 394 10.84 -0.76 23.47
CA VAL A 394 10.13 -1.43 22.37
C VAL A 394 10.57 -2.89 22.23
N LYS A 395 11.71 -3.27 22.83
CA LYS A 395 12.29 -4.63 22.73
C LYS A 395 11.32 -5.75 23.12
N GLU A 396 10.46 -5.52 24.09
CA GLU A 396 9.43 -6.49 24.49
C GLU A 396 8.33 -6.68 23.44
N GLY A 397 8.07 -5.67 22.60
CA GLY A 397 7.12 -5.75 21.50
C GLY A 397 7.70 -6.41 20.24
N ILE A 398 9.00 -6.25 19.98
CA ILE A 398 9.68 -6.82 18.80
C ILE A 398 9.81 -8.35 18.91
N GLU A 399 9.93 -8.90 20.11
CA GLU A 399 9.98 -10.36 20.30
C GLU A 399 8.69 -11.05 19.87
N TRP A 400 7.55 -10.36 19.88
CA TRP A 400 6.26 -10.91 19.44
C TRP A 400 6.10 -10.96 17.92
N THR A 401 6.79 -10.09 17.19
CA THR A 401 6.76 -10.05 15.73
C THR A 401 7.78 -10.95 15.05
N LEU A 402 8.69 -11.59 15.81
CA LEU A 402 9.82 -12.35 15.29
C LEU A 402 9.81 -13.83 15.69
N GLN A 403 8.80 -14.32 16.41
CA GLN A 403 8.57 -15.73 16.75
C GLN A 403 7.56 -16.37 15.80
#